data_ca972b8e8878e9d22dc2eb0160be6d14
#
_entry.id   ca972b8e8878e9d22dc2eb0160be6d14
#
_cell.length_a   1.000
_cell.length_b   1.000
_cell.length_c   1.000
_cell.angle_alpha   90.00
_cell.angle_beta   90.00
_cell.angle_gamma   90.00
#
_symmetry.space_group_name_H-M   'P 1'
#
loop_
_entity.id
_entity.type
_entity.pdbx_description
1 polymer ?
#
loop_
_entity_poly.entity_id
_entity_poly.type
_entity_poly.pdbx_seq_one_letter_code
_entity_poly.pdbx_strand_id
1 'polypeptide(L)'
;NRGIFVINELPDLQPRIQVALLNIMQERDIQIRGFNVRIPLDISMAFSANPEDYTNRGNIITPLKDRIDSQIITHYPKELETGVNITRQEAWQERETGIKINIPELYREVIEKAAFEARDSEYVDQKSGVSTRMTITALEQVVSSAERRAILNDEKETNIRVADLYHMVPALTGKIELVYEGEQEGAISVAKHILGKAISKIFKAHFPDPQAKSEDQKSSYKEIMDWFADGNEINISDTLPNKEYEKALKGVDGLAKLVKDHAKGVDKSEQFIW
;
A
#
# COMPACT_ATOMS: atom_id res chain seq x y z
N ASN A 1 0.52 12.31 -39.38
CA ASN A 1 0.61 12.79 -38.00
C ASN A 1 -0.57 12.25 -37.18
N ARG A 2 -0.65 10.90 -37.06
CA ARG A 2 -1.67 10.22 -36.28
C ARG A 2 -1.03 9.71 -34.98
N GLY A 3 -1.70 9.87 -33.82
CA GLY A 3 -1.19 9.38 -32.55
C GLY A 3 -2.05 9.73 -31.35
N ILE A 4 -1.55 9.34 -30.17
CA ILE A 4 -2.10 9.74 -28.88
C ILE A 4 -1.13 10.73 -28.26
N PHE A 5 -1.63 11.88 -27.85
CA PHE A 5 -0.87 12.92 -27.18
C PHE A 5 -1.36 13.06 -25.74
N VAL A 6 -0.47 12.86 -24.78
CA VAL A 6 -0.81 12.88 -23.35
C VAL A 6 -0.14 14.07 -22.69
N ILE A 7 -0.90 14.83 -21.90
CA ILE A 7 -0.40 15.91 -21.05
C ILE A 7 -0.75 15.56 -19.62
N ASN A 8 0.27 15.32 -18.81
CA ASN A 8 0.11 15.14 -17.39
C ASN A 8 0.06 16.49 -16.68
N GLU A 9 -0.71 16.56 -15.59
CA GLU A 9 -0.85 17.74 -14.72
C GLU A 9 -1.24 18.99 -15.53
N LEU A 10 -2.33 18.87 -16.29
CA LEU A 10 -2.84 19.96 -17.13
C LEU A 10 -2.99 21.31 -16.38
N PRO A 11 -3.45 21.37 -15.12
CA PRO A 11 -3.54 22.61 -14.35
C PRO A 11 -2.21 23.34 -14.14
N ASP A 12 -1.07 22.62 -14.15
CA ASP A 12 0.26 23.20 -13.93
C ASP A 12 0.76 24.00 -15.17
N LEU A 13 0.12 23.80 -16.32
CA LEU A 13 0.46 24.56 -17.50
C LEU A 13 0.03 26.03 -17.37
N GLN A 14 0.95 26.92 -17.67
CA GLN A 14 0.64 28.35 -17.71
C GLN A 14 -0.55 28.62 -18.64
N PRO A 15 -1.45 29.56 -18.30
CA PRO A 15 -2.65 29.86 -19.12
C PRO A 15 -2.37 30.11 -20.59
N ARG A 16 -1.25 30.75 -20.91
CA ARG A 16 -0.82 30.99 -22.31
C ARG A 16 -0.57 29.70 -23.11
N ILE A 17 -0.10 28.65 -22.44
CA ILE A 17 0.13 27.32 -23.05
C ILE A 17 -1.20 26.60 -23.23
N GLN A 18 -2.07 26.69 -22.24
CA GLN A 18 -3.42 26.13 -22.32
C GLN A 18 -4.21 26.80 -23.49
N VAL A 19 -4.06 28.11 -23.69
CA VAL A 19 -4.66 28.80 -24.85
C VAL A 19 -4.09 28.26 -26.17
N ALA A 20 -2.80 27.95 -26.25
CA ALA A 20 -2.22 27.37 -27.46
C ALA A 20 -2.83 25.98 -27.79
N LEU A 21 -3.20 25.21 -26.80
CA LEU A 21 -3.87 23.91 -26.98
C LEU A 21 -5.28 24.04 -27.58
N LEU A 22 -5.97 25.17 -27.35
CA LEU A 22 -7.29 25.42 -27.94
C LEU A 22 -7.25 25.32 -29.45
N ASN A 23 -6.24 25.94 -30.10
CA ASN A 23 -6.10 25.90 -31.54
C ASN A 23 -5.90 24.46 -32.04
N ILE A 24 -5.08 23.66 -31.35
CA ILE A 24 -4.84 22.26 -31.72
C ILE A 24 -6.13 21.45 -31.59
N MET A 25 -6.89 21.63 -30.52
CA MET A 25 -8.14 20.91 -30.30
C MET A 25 -9.24 21.31 -31.27
N GLN A 26 -9.29 22.59 -31.66
CA GLN A 26 -10.34 23.12 -32.48
C GLN A 26 -10.04 22.98 -33.97
N GLU A 27 -8.87 23.42 -34.42
CA GLU A 27 -8.48 23.44 -35.84
C GLU A 27 -7.82 22.13 -36.29
N ARG A 28 -7.41 21.28 -35.35
CA ARG A 28 -6.68 20.03 -35.61
C ARG A 28 -5.43 20.23 -36.46
N ASP A 29 -4.78 21.36 -36.27
CA ASP A 29 -3.52 21.66 -36.93
C ASP A 29 -2.53 22.38 -36.00
N ILE A 30 -1.26 22.38 -36.39
CA ILE A 30 -0.21 23.20 -35.78
C ILE A 30 0.24 24.21 -36.81
N GLN A 31 0.26 25.48 -36.41
CA GLN A 31 0.80 26.59 -37.18
C GLN A 31 2.19 26.92 -36.65
N ILE A 32 3.17 26.94 -37.55
CA ILE A 32 4.53 27.33 -37.21
C ILE A 32 4.65 28.85 -37.39
N ARG A 33 4.86 29.57 -36.27
CA ARG A 33 5.03 31.02 -36.28
C ARG A 33 6.16 31.44 -37.25
N GLY A 34 5.85 32.39 -38.10
CA GLY A 34 6.80 32.91 -39.12
C GLY A 34 6.83 32.14 -40.44
N PHE A 35 6.12 31.01 -40.52
CA PHE A 35 5.96 30.24 -41.75
C PHE A 35 4.49 30.04 -42.08
N ASN A 36 4.15 30.13 -43.34
CA ASN A 36 2.78 29.88 -43.79
C ASN A 36 2.52 28.37 -43.96
N VAL A 37 2.87 27.59 -42.92
CA VAL A 37 2.76 26.14 -42.91
C VAL A 37 1.79 25.73 -41.83
N ARG A 38 0.78 24.95 -42.23
CA ARG A 38 -0.16 24.24 -41.32
C ARG A 38 0.09 22.74 -41.43
N ILE A 39 0.29 22.10 -40.32
CA ILE A 39 0.51 20.65 -40.23
C ILE A 39 -0.76 20.04 -39.67
N PRO A 40 -1.55 19.29 -40.48
CA PRO A 40 -2.76 18.64 -39.97
C PRO A 40 -2.40 17.53 -38.96
N LEU A 41 -3.20 17.43 -37.91
CA LEU A 41 -3.07 16.49 -36.82
C LEU A 41 -4.32 15.60 -36.78
N ASP A 42 -4.08 14.28 -36.71
CA ASP A 42 -5.08 13.26 -36.40
C ASP A 42 -4.68 12.63 -35.08
N ILE A 43 -4.91 13.34 -33.97
CA ILE A 43 -4.48 12.94 -32.64
C ILE A 43 -5.66 12.84 -31.67
N SER A 44 -5.60 11.84 -30.80
CA SER A 44 -6.38 11.77 -29.57
C SER A 44 -5.60 12.43 -28.44
N MET A 45 -6.22 13.35 -27.73
CA MET A 45 -5.59 14.02 -26.59
C MET A 45 -6.12 13.47 -25.28
N ALA A 46 -5.23 13.14 -24.37
CA ALA A 46 -5.56 12.72 -23.01
C ALA A 46 -4.85 13.65 -22.01
N PHE A 47 -5.54 13.98 -20.95
CA PHE A 47 -5.05 14.87 -19.90
C PHE A 47 -5.16 14.19 -18.55
N SER A 48 -4.18 14.40 -17.66
CA SER A 48 -4.36 14.13 -16.24
C SER A 48 -4.46 15.43 -15.46
N ALA A 49 -5.20 15.38 -14.37
CA ALA A 49 -5.33 16.48 -13.43
C ALA A 49 -5.67 15.93 -12.04
N ASN A 50 -5.08 16.50 -11.02
CA ASN A 50 -5.46 16.22 -9.65
C ASN A 50 -6.46 17.30 -9.18
N PRO A 51 -7.65 16.95 -8.68
CA PRO A 51 -8.64 17.93 -8.22
C PRO A 51 -8.11 18.88 -7.14
N GLU A 52 -7.20 18.41 -6.28
CA GLU A 52 -6.62 19.21 -5.20
C GLU A 52 -5.67 20.30 -5.70
N ASP A 53 -5.04 20.10 -6.85
CA ASP A 53 -4.12 21.06 -7.44
C ASP A 53 -4.84 22.29 -8.02
N TYR A 54 -6.17 22.21 -8.23
CA TYR A 54 -6.96 23.35 -8.73
C TYR A 54 -6.97 24.56 -7.78
N THR A 55 -6.67 24.38 -6.51
CA THR A 55 -6.70 25.45 -5.51
C THR A 55 -5.36 26.15 -5.33
N ASN A 56 -4.23 25.46 -5.57
CA ASN A 56 -2.91 25.93 -5.19
C ASN A 56 -1.94 26.18 -6.36
N ARG A 57 -2.08 25.48 -7.49
CA ARG A 57 -1.08 25.51 -8.57
C ARG A 57 -1.58 26.07 -9.89
N GLY A 58 -2.87 26.13 -10.13
CA GLY A 58 -3.45 26.66 -11.36
C GLY A 58 -4.82 26.07 -11.67
N ASN A 59 -5.52 26.70 -12.56
CA ASN A 59 -6.83 26.25 -13.01
C ASN A 59 -6.78 25.92 -14.50
N ILE A 60 -7.53 24.91 -14.90
CA ILE A 60 -7.82 24.71 -16.31
C ILE A 60 -8.71 25.88 -16.76
N ILE A 61 -8.28 26.63 -17.78
CA ILE A 61 -9.08 27.74 -18.32
C ILE A 61 -10.42 27.21 -18.82
N THR A 62 -11.49 27.97 -18.55
CA THR A 62 -12.86 27.56 -18.91
C THR A 62 -13.01 27.16 -20.39
N PRO A 63 -12.42 27.90 -21.37
CA PRO A 63 -12.51 27.50 -22.78
C PRO A 63 -11.87 26.15 -23.09
N LEU A 64 -10.81 25.73 -22.36
CA LEU A 64 -10.18 24.45 -22.56
C LEU A 64 -11.03 23.34 -21.95
N LYS A 65 -11.54 23.57 -20.74
CA LYS A 65 -12.43 22.62 -20.06
C LYS A 65 -13.69 22.31 -20.88
N ASP A 66 -14.25 23.33 -21.56
CA ASP A 66 -15.43 23.19 -22.43
C ASP A 66 -15.18 22.31 -23.68
N ARG A 67 -13.91 22.13 -24.07
CA ARG A 67 -13.49 21.35 -25.25
C ARG A 67 -12.99 19.93 -24.90
N ILE A 68 -12.99 19.57 -23.64
CA ILE A 68 -12.69 18.20 -23.19
C ILE A 68 -13.98 17.40 -23.23
N ASP A 69 -14.09 16.48 -24.18
CA ASP A 69 -15.32 15.74 -24.48
C ASP A 69 -15.75 14.81 -23.34
N SER A 70 -14.80 14.23 -22.60
CA SER A 70 -15.12 13.28 -21.53
C SER A 70 -14.16 13.40 -20.34
N GLN A 71 -14.69 13.15 -19.17
CA GLN A 71 -13.94 13.14 -17.93
C GLN A 71 -14.10 11.79 -17.24
N ILE A 72 -12.98 11.19 -16.87
CA ILE A 72 -12.92 9.95 -16.07
C ILE A 72 -12.48 10.33 -14.67
N ILE A 73 -13.33 10.09 -13.69
CA ILE A 73 -12.99 10.29 -12.29
C ILE A 73 -12.46 9.00 -11.73
N THR A 74 -11.21 9.03 -11.26
CA THR A 74 -10.59 7.90 -10.55
C THR A 74 -10.98 7.92 -9.08
N HIS A 75 -10.96 6.77 -8.44
CA HIS A 75 -11.23 6.62 -7.01
C HIS A 75 -10.32 5.56 -6.40
N TYR A 76 -10.21 5.55 -5.08
CA TYR A 76 -9.50 4.50 -4.36
C TYR A 76 -10.18 3.13 -4.57
N PRO A 77 -9.40 2.03 -4.46
CA PRO A 77 -9.97 0.69 -4.44
C PRO A 77 -11.07 0.60 -3.37
N LYS A 78 -12.23 0.05 -3.74
CA LYS A 78 -13.35 -0.16 -2.82
C LYS A 78 -13.22 -1.50 -2.09
N GLU A 79 -12.65 -2.49 -2.78
CA GLU A 79 -12.45 -3.83 -2.26
C GLU A 79 -10.97 -4.03 -1.91
N LEU A 80 -10.72 -4.71 -0.79
CA LEU A 80 -9.37 -5.00 -0.30
C LEU A 80 -8.55 -5.76 -1.34
N GLU A 81 -9.16 -6.78 -1.97
CA GLU A 81 -8.53 -7.59 -3.00
C GLU A 81 -8.05 -6.77 -4.20
N THR A 82 -8.85 -5.79 -4.63
CA THR A 82 -8.47 -4.89 -5.73
C THR A 82 -7.22 -4.08 -5.35
N GLY A 83 -7.16 -3.57 -4.12
CA GLY A 83 -5.99 -2.84 -3.61
C GLY A 83 -4.75 -3.73 -3.54
N VAL A 84 -4.89 -4.94 -3.01
CA VAL A 84 -3.81 -5.94 -2.97
C VAL A 84 -3.28 -6.25 -4.37
N ASN A 85 -4.16 -6.41 -5.36
CA ASN A 85 -3.74 -6.70 -6.74
C ASN A 85 -3.00 -5.52 -7.38
N ILE A 86 -3.43 -4.27 -7.15
CA ILE A 86 -2.72 -3.07 -7.60
C ILE A 86 -1.31 -3.02 -6.97
N THR A 87 -1.23 -3.17 -5.65
CA THR A 87 0.05 -3.14 -4.94
C THR A 87 0.98 -4.26 -5.38
N ARG A 88 0.43 -5.46 -5.66
CA ARG A 88 1.20 -6.60 -6.18
C ARG A 88 1.76 -6.33 -7.57
N GLN A 89 0.99 -5.69 -8.43
CA GLN A 89 1.41 -5.37 -9.80
C GLN A 89 2.48 -4.29 -9.85
N GLU A 90 2.35 -3.26 -9.01
CA GLU A 90 3.16 -2.05 -9.12
C GLU A 90 4.42 -2.06 -8.23
N ALA A 91 4.42 -2.82 -7.13
CA ALA A 91 5.55 -2.84 -6.21
C ALA A 91 6.72 -3.67 -6.76
N TRP A 92 7.92 -3.15 -6.59
CA TRP A 92 9.15 -3.86 -6.94
C TRP A 92 9.47 -4.94 -5.92
N GLN A 93 8.95 -6.14 -6.17
CA GLN A 93 9.07 -7.31 -5.28
C GLN A 93 10.21 -8.25 -5.70
N GLU A 94 10.45 -8.39 -7.01
CA GLU A 94 11.54 -9.19 -7.54
C GLU A 94 12.84 -8.39 -7.51
N ARG A 95 13.81 -8.87 -6.76
CA ARG A 95 15.09 -8.20 -6.54
C ARG A 95 16.20 -8.90 -7.30
N GLU A 96 17.22 -8.15 -7.73
CA GLU A 96 18.38 -8.67 -8.45
C GLU A 96 19.38 -9.41 -7.56
N THR A 97 19.18 -9.42 -6.24
CA THR A 97 20.06 -10.08 -5.26
C THR A 97 20.06 -11.60 -5.35
N GLY A 98 19.11 -12.20 -6.09
CA GLY A 98 18.96 -13.66 -6.18
C GLY A 98 18.40 -14.31 -4.90
N ILE A 99 17.99 -13.52 -3.92
CA ILE A 99 17.33 -14.00 -2.71
C ILE A 99 15.83 -14.13 -2.98
N LYS A 100 15.29 -15.31 -2.74
CA LYS A 100 13.85 -15.55 -2.83
C LYS A 100 13.16 -15.06 -1.57
N ILE A 101 12.23 -14.12 -1.72
CA ILE A 101 11.45 -13.57 -0.60
C ILE A 101 10.00 -14.03 -0.75
N ASN A 102 9.53 -14.83 0.18
CA ASN A 102 8.15 -15.28 0.21
C ASN A 102 7.30 -14.23 0.93
N ILE A 103 6.21 -13.83 0.29
CA ILE A 103 5.28 -12.81 0.78
C ILE A 103 3.90 -13.46 0.92
N PRO A 104 3.53 -13.95 2.11
CA PRO A 104 2.20 -14.51 2.34
C PRO A 104 1.10 -13.49 2.09
N GLU A 105 -0.03 -13.95 1.60
CA GLU A 105 -1.19 -13.10 1.26
C GLU A 105 -1.66 -12.28 2.45
N LEU A 106 -1.66 -12.84 3.64
CA LEU A 106 -2.00 -12.16 4.89
C LEU A 106 -1.27 -10.82 5.05
N TYR A 107 0.04 -10.78 4.78
CA TYR A 107 0.83 -9.55 4.94
C TYR A 107 0.47 -8.51 3.86
N ARG A 108 0.11 -8.96 2.65
CA ARG A 108 -0.41 -8.07 1.61
C ARG A 108 -1.74 -7.45 2.03
N GLU A 109 -2.63 -8.27 2.60
CA GLU A 109 -3.90 -7.81 3.15
C GLU A 109 -3.70 -6.80 4.29
N VAL A 110 -2.75 -7.04 5.21
CA VAL A 110 -2.43 -6.09 6.30
C VAL A 110 -1.93 -4.76 5.76
N ILE A 111 -1.02 -4.78 4.78
CA ILE A 111 -0.47 -3.57 4.17
C ILE A 111 -1.57 -2.75 3.49
N GLU A 112 -2.43 -3.40 2.72
CA GLU A 112 -3.54 -2.71 2.07
C GLU A 112 -4.60 -2.26 3.08
N LYS A 113 -4.89 -3.08 4.10
CA LYS A 113 -5.80 -2.71 5.17
C LYS A 113 -5.34 -1.47 5.93
N ALA A 114 -4.03 -1.28 6.10
CA ALA A 114 -3.50 -0.06 6.69
C ALA A 114 -3.88 1.20 5.89
N ALA A 115 -3.95 1.12 4.54
CA ALA A 115 -4.43 2.23 3.73
C ALA A 115 -5.91 2.52 3.94
N PHE A 116 -6.74 1.48 4.07
CA PHE A 116 -8.16 1.65 4.40
C PHE A 116 -8.33 2.28 5.78
N GLU A 117 -7.60 1.79 6.79
CA GLU A 117 -7.66 2.36 8.14
C GLU A 117 -7.15 3.80 8.20
N ALA A 118 -6.14 4.14 7.38
CA ALA A 118 -5.65 5.52 7.27
C ALA A 118 -6.71 6.44 6.67
N ARG A 119 -7.41 5.99 5.62
CA ARG A 119 -8.50 6.75 4.99
C ARG A 119 -9.70 6.97 5.91
N ASP A 120 -9.94 6.05 6.85
CA ASP A 120 -11.04 6.13 7.83
C ASP A 120 -10.59 6.77 9.17
N SER A 121 -9.32 7.16 9.31
CA SER A 121 -8.78 7.67 10.56
C SER A 121 -9.17 9.12 10.79
N GLU A 122 -9.61 9.45 12.00
CA GLU A 122 -9.86 10.82 12.44
C GLU A 122 -8.59 11.68 12.58
N TYR A 123 -7.41 11.06 12.66
CA TYR A 123 -6.11 11.73 12.73
C TYR A 123 -5.53 12.11 11.37
N VAL A 124 -6.14 11.62 10.28
CA VAL A 124 -5.66 11.84 8.90
C VAL A 124 -6.56 12.85 8.19
N ASP A 125 -5.94 13.81 7.51
CA ASP A 125 -6.70 14.77 6.71
C ASP A 125 -7.36 14.09 5.51
N GLN A 126 -8.69 14.06 5.56
CA GLN A 126 -9.51 13.43 4.52
C GLN A 126 -9.48 14.19 3.19
N LYS A 127 -9.11 15.49 3.20
CA LYS A 127 -9.01 16.31 1.99
C LYS A 127 -7.76 15.98 1.20
N SER A 128 -6.63 15.78 1.90
CA SER A 128 -5.36 15.38 1.27
C SER A 128 -5.38 13.92 0.81
N GLY A 129 -6.24 13.10 1.43
CA GLY A 129 -6.41 11.69 1.09
C GLY A 129 -5.19 10.82 1.45
N VAL A 130 -5.25 9.54 1.05
CA VAL A 130 -4.16 8.57 1.26
C VAL A 130 -3.85 7.89 -0.05
N SER A 131 -2.73 8.27 -0.65
CA SER A 131 -2.32 7.76 -1.96
C SER A 131 -2.11 6.24 -1.97
N THR A 132 -2.53 5.59 -3.06
CA THR A 132 -2.21 4.17 -3.31
C THR A 132 -0.69 3.90 -3.41
N ARG A 133 0.12 4.93 -3.68
CA ARG A 133 1.59 4.80 -3.61
C ARG A 133 2.10 4.50 -2.20
N MET A 134 1.29 4.72 -1.17
CA MET A 134 1.65 4.37 0.20
C MET A 134 1.81 2.86 0.36
N THR A 135 0.86 2.06 -0.12
CA THR A 135 0.89 0.60 -0.01
C THR A 135 2.00 -0.01 -0.86
N ILE A 136 2.26 0.54 -2.04
CA ILE A 136 3.38 0.15 -2.90
C ILE A 136 4.71 0.35 -2.14
N THR A 137 4.96 1.58 -1.64
CA THR A 137 6.17 1.89 -0.87
C THR A 137 6.26 1.05 0.41
N ALA A 138 5.14 0.84 1.09
CA ALA A 138 5.07 0.02 2.30
C ALA A 138 5.50 -1.43 2.04
N LEU A 139 4.97 -2.04 0.97
CA LEU A 139 5.36 -3.40 0.58
C LEU A 139 6.85 -3.47 0.24
N GLU A 140 7.37 -2.51 -0.53
CA GLU A 140 8.80 -2.45 -0.88
C GLU A 140 9.71 -2.33 0.34
N GLN A 141 9.31 -1.56 1.36
CA GLN A 141 10.06 -1.44 2.62
C GLN A 141 10.02 -2.71 3.45
N VAL A 142 8.87 -3.38 3.51
CA VAL A 142 8.72 -4.68 4.18
C VAL A 142 9.57 -5.75 3.50
N VAL A 143 9.55 -5.80 2.17
CA VAL A 143 10.41 -6.69 1.37
C VAL A 143 11.89 -6.39 1.62
N SER A 144 12.29 -5.12 1.64
CA SER A 144 13.67 -4.71 1.91
C SER A 144 14.15 -5.09 3.31
N SER A 145 13.25 -5.07 4.31
CA SER A 145 13.56 -5.56 5.67
C SER A 145 13.88 -7.05 5.67
N ALA A 146 13.03 -7.85 5.02
CA ALA A 146 13.24 -9.30 4.91
C ALA A 146 14.52 -9.64 4.11
N GLU A 147 14.76 -8.91 3.01
CA GLU A 147 15.96 -9.05 2.19
C GLU A 147 17.24 -8.74 2.98
N ARG A 148 17.25 -7.62 3.71
CA ARG A 148 18.35 -7.24 4.58
C ARG A 148 18.66 -8.33 5.62
N ARG A 149 17.62 -8.91 6.24
CA ARG A 149 17.77 -10.01 7.19
C ARG A 149 18.39 -11.23 6.54
N ALA A 150 17.94 -11.60 5.34
CA ALA A 150 18.51 -12.73 4.59
C ALA A 150 19.97 -12.52 4.24
N ILE A 151 20.36 -11.31 3.81
CA ILE A 151 21.76 -10.95 3.53
C ILE A 151 22.62 -11.08 4.79
N LEU A 152 22.14 -10.57 5.94
CA LEU A 152 22.87 -10.63 7.20
C LEU A 152 23.12 -12.07 7.69
N ASN A 153 22.22 -13.00 7.33
CA ASN A 153 22.28 -14.40 7.73
C ASN A 153 22.80 -15.33 6.62
N ASP A 154 23.24 -14.80 5.49
CA ASP A 154 23.68 -15.58 4.32
C ASP A 154 22.62 -16.58 3.84
N GLU A 155 21.34 -16.18 3.89
CA GLU A 155 20.20 -16.99 3.47
C GLU A 155 19.84 -16.69 2.01
N LYS A 156 19.52 -17.74 1.23
CA LYS A 156 19.09 -17.61 -0.18
C LYS A 156 17.57 -17.49 -0.31
N GLU A 157 16.85 -17.80 0.75
CA GLU A 157 15.38 -17.72 0.81
C GLU A 157 14.97 -17.23 2.20
N THR A 158 13.99 -16.34 2.23
CA THR A 158 13.44 -15.81 3.48
C THR A 158 11.94 -15.55 3.34
N ASN A 159 11.29 -15.41 4.50
CA ASN A 159 9.87 -15.10 4.58
C ASN A 159 9.68 -13.73 5.25
N ILE A 160 8.67 -12.99 4.83
CA ILE A 160 8.22 -11.82 5.58
C ILE A 160 7.67 -12.26 6.94
N ARG A 161 7.95 -11.49 7.97
CA ARG A 161 7.50 -11.70 9.36
C ARG A 161 6.70 -10.51 9.84
N VAL A 162 5.93 -10.69 10.89
CA VAL A 162 5.18 -9.61 11.56
C VAL A 162 6.09 -8.43 11.93
N ALA A 163 7.33 -8.70 12.38
CA ALA A 163 8.29 -7.66 12.72
C ALA A 163 8.66 -6.78 11.51
N ASP A 164 8.69 -7.34 10.30
CA ASP A 164 9.00 -6.59 9.08
C ASP A 164 7.93 -5.52 8.77
N LEU A 165 6.68 -5.73 9.20
CA LEU A 165 5.60 -4.77 9.01
C LEU A 165 5.87 -3.41 9.69
N TYR A 166 6.67 -3.38 10.75
CA TYR A 166 7.04 -2.10 11.37
C TYR A 166 7.89 -1.22 10.46
N HIS A 167 8.56 -1.80 9.47
CA HIS A 167 9.35 -1.05 8.48
C HIS A 167 8.48 -0.29 7.48
N MET A 168 7.17 -0.52 7.43
CA MET A 168 6.25 0.30 6.64
C MET A 168 5.88 1.65 7.31
N VAL A 169 6.19 1.84 8.59
CA VAL A 169 5.88 3.09 9.32
C VAL A 169 6.38 4.33 8.58
N PRO A 170 7.62 4.39 8.05
CA PRO A 170 8.07 5.54 7.25
C PRO A 170 7.26 5.77 5.97
N ALA A 171 6.71 4.72 5.35
CA ALA A 171 5.84 4.88 4.19
C ALA A 171 4.51 5.53 4.58
N LEU A 172 3.94 5.18 5.74
CA LEU A 172 2.75 5.82 6.27
C LEU A 172 3.02 7.29 6.58
N THR A 173 4.00 7.57 7.45
CA THR A 173 4.30 8.95 7.90
C THR A 173 4.70 9.87 6.76
N GLY A 174 5.29 9.35 5.68
CA GLY A 174 5.71 10.15 4.53
C GLY A 174 4.62 10.39 3.48
N LYS A 175 3.43 9.77 3.62
CA LYS A 175 2.37 9.82 2.60
C LYS A 175 0.96 10.05 3.16
N ILE A 176 0.86 10.32 4.45
CA ILE A 176 -0.36 10.78 5.11
C ILE A 176 -0.15 12.18 5.64
N GLU A 177 -1.13 13.03 5.48
CA GLU A 177 -1.19 14.33 6.14
C GLU A 177 -2.08 14.22 7.37
N LEU A 178 -1.63 14.80 8.48
CA LEU A 178 -2.34 14.72 9.74
C LEU A 178 -3.17 15.99 9.97
N VAL A 179 -4.31 15.81 10.61
CA VAL A 179 -5.04 16.93 11.22
C VAL A 179 -4.31 17.36 12.50
N TYR A 180 -4.70 18.50 13.07
CA TYR A 180 -4.05 19.06 14.27
C TYR A 180 -3.95 18.08 15.44
N GLU A 181 -5.01 17.32 15.71
CA GLU A 181 -5.04 16.29 16.76
C GLU A 181 -4.03 15.17 16.47
N GLY A 182 -3.90 14.79 15.21
CA GLY A 182 -2.91 13.80 14.77
C GLY A 182 -1.47 14.29 14.88
N GLU A 183 -1.23 15.59 14.64
CA GLU A 183 0.09 16.20 14.84
C GLU A 183 0.49 16.22 16.32
N GLN A 184 -0.47 16.46 17.22
CA GLN A 184 -0.24 16.41 18.66
C GLN A 184 0.09 15.00 19.16
N GLU A 185 -0.60 13.97 18.64
CA GLU A 185 -0.31 12.56 18.96
C GLU A 185 1.05 12.11 18.41
N GLY A 186 1.49 12.71 17.32
CA GLY A 186 2.73 12.44 16.63
C GLY A 186 2.58 11.39 15.51
N ALA A 187 3.15 11.72 14.35
CA ALA A 187 2.99 10.93 13.12
C ALA A 187 3.36 9.44 13.27
N ILE A 188 4.40 9.14 14.05
CA ILE A 188 4.84 7.76 14.29
C ILE A 188 3.81 7.01 15.15
N SER A 189 3.24 7.63 16.16
CA SER A 189 2.20 7.05 17.01
C SER A 189 0.94 6.76 16.21
N VAL A 190 0.48 7.72 15.40
CA VAL A 190 -0.66 7.55 14.49
C VAL A 190 -0.41 6.41 13.50
N ALA A 191 0.76 6.36 12.86
CA ALA A 191 1.11 5.30 11.93
C ALA A 191 1.12 3.91 12.58
N LYS A 192 1.69 3.79 13.79
CA LYS A 192 1.67 2.54 14.57
C LYS A 192 0.24 2.15 14.97
N HIS A 193 -0.59 3.11 15.33
CA HIS A 193 -2.00 2.86 15.66
C HIS A 193 -2.78 2.34 14.43
N ILE A 194 -2.59 2.96 13.26
CA ILE A 194 -3.17 2.50 11.99
C ILE A 194 -2.73 1.06 11.67
N LEU A 195 -1.42 0.80 11.77
CA LEU A 195 -0.88 -0.55 11.54
C LEU A 195 -1.46 -1.57 12.53
N GLY A 196 -1.52 -1.23 13.81
CA GLY A 196 -2.11 -2.09 14.84
C GLY A 196 -3.58 -2.41 14.58
N LYS A 197 -4.37 -1.42 14.15
CA LYS A 197 -5.77 -1.63 13.73
C LYS A 197 -5.86 -2.57 12.52
N ALA A 198 -5.01 -2.38 11.51
CA ALA A 198 -4.98 -3.22 10.32
C ALA A 198 -4.66 -4.67 10.67
N ILE A 199 -3.59 -4.90 11.45
CA ILE A 199 -3.21 -6.25 11.94
C ILE A 199 -4.38 -6.89 12.70
N SER A 200 -4.98 -6.16 13.64
CA SER A 200 -6.10 -6.68 14.44
C SER A 200 -7.30 -7.07 13.60
N LYS A 201 -7.67 -6.26 12.61
CA LYS A 201 -8.82 -6.53 11.73
C LYS A 201 -8.56 -7.75 10.83
N ILE A 202 -7.38 -7.85 10.24
CA ILE A 202 -7.02 -8.99 9.40
C ILE A 202 -6.89 -10.26 10.25
N PHE A 203 -6.25 -10.17 11.44
CA PHE A 203 -6.18 -11.30 12.35
C PHE A 203 -7.58 -11.85 12.70
N LYS A 204 -8.52 -10.98 13.06
CA LYS A 204 -9.90 -11.37 13.37
C LYS A 204 -10.69 -11.93 12.19
N ALA A 205 -10.29 -11.62 10.96
CA ALA A 205 -10.90 -12.20 9.76
C ALA A 205 -10.47 -13.67 9.52
N HIS A 206 -9.27 -14.01 9.95
CA HIS A 206 -8.69 -15.35 9.74
C HIS A 206 -8.70 -16.24 11.00
N PHE A 207 -8.62 -15.64 12.18
CA PHE A 207 -8.53 -16.33 13.47
C PHE A 207 -9.69 -15.97 14.40
N PRO A 208 -10.03 -16.86 15.34
CA PRO A 208 -11.03 -16.54 16.37
C PRO A 208 -10.64 -15.29 17.16
N ASP A 209 -11.62 -14.49 17.58
CA ASP A 209 -11.35 -13.33 18.42
C ASP A 209 -10.88 -13.79 19.82
N PRO A 210 -9.64 -13.49 20.22
CA PRO A 210 -9.15 -13.92 21.55
C PRO A 210 -9.90 -13.26 22.71
N GLN A 211 -10.63 -12.16 22.45
CA GLN A 211 -11.47 -11.46 23.43
C GLN A 211 -12.94 -11.90 23.38
N ALA A 212 -13.29 -12.88 22.54
CA ALA A 212 -14.67 -13.37 22.45
C ALA A 212 -15.16 -13.93 23.79
N LYS A 213 -16.44 -13.72 24.05
CA LYS A 213 -17.07 -14.20 25.29
C LYS A 213 -17.42 -15.70 25.26
N SER A 214 -17.41 -16.32 24.07
CA SER A 214 -17.73 -17.75 23.90
C SER A 214 -16.58 -18.64 24.40
N GLU A 215 -16.92 -19.68 25.16
CA GLU A 215 -15.93 -20.63 25.69
C GLU A 215 -15.19 -21.39 24.58
N ASP A 216 -15.86 -21.70 23.47
CA ASP A 216 -15.25 -22.41 22.34
C ASP A 216 -14.14 -21.60 21.65
N GLN A 217 -14.30 -20.28 21.53
CA GLN A 217 -13.27 -19.41 20.94
C GLN A 217 -12.08 -19.20 21.89
N LYS A 218 -12.33 -19.13 23.20
CA LYS A 218 -11.26 -19.08 24.22
C LYS A 218 -10.49 -20.38 24.29
N SER A 219 -11.14 -21.53 24.04
CA SER A 219 -10.49 -22.84 24.06
C SER A 219 -9.42 -22.98 22.98
N SER A 220 -9.55 -22.28 21.83
CA SER A 220 -8.57 -22.30 20.74
C SER A 220 -7.20 -21.76 21.14
N TYR A 221 -7.14 -20.83 22.11
CA TYR A 221 -5.89 -20.22 22.59
C TYR A 221 -5.39 -20.83 23.92
N LYS A 222 -6.14 -21.75 24.50
CA LYS A 222 -5.86 -22.26 25.85
C LYS A 222 -4.46 -22.87 25.95
N GLU A 223 -4.10 -23.76 25.04
CA GLU A 223 -2.78 -24.42 25.05
C GLU A 223 -1.63 -23.39 24.98
N ILE A 224 -1.78 -22.34 24.16
CA ILE A 224 -0.79 -21.26 24.05
C ILE A 224 -0.73 -20.45 25.34
N MET A 225 -1.88 -20.11 25.91
CA MET A 225 -1.95 -19.33 27.15
C MET A 225 -1.36 -20.13 28.34
N ASP A 226 -1.66 -21.41 28.44
CA ASP A 226 -1.14 -22.29 29.47
C ASP A 226 0.40 -22.40 29.33
N TRP A 227 0.92 -22.54 28.13
CA TRP A 227 2.35 -22.58 27.86
C TRP A 227 3.08 -21.32 28.39
N PHE A 228 2.55 -20.12 28.16
CA PHE A 228 3.11 -18.90 28.73
C PHE A 228 2.88 -18.77 30.23
N ALA A 229 1.74 -19.27 30.76
CA ALA A 229 1.43 -19.24 32.18
C ALA A 229 2.37 -20.14 33.00
N ASP A 230 2.88 -21.21 32.39
CA ASP A 230 3.91 -22.11 32.98
C ASP A 230 5.30 -21.45 33.08
N GLY A 231 5.43 -20.18 32.69
CA GLY A 231 6.67 -19.40 32.77
C GLY A 231 7.62 -19.59 31.60
N ASN A 232 7.14 -20.20 30.51
CA ASN A 232 7.95 -20.29 29.30
C ASN A 232 8.04 -18.92 28.57
N GLU A 233 9.17 -18.71 27.94
CA GLU A 233 9.46 -17.49 27.19
C GLU A 233 9.86 -17.83 25.76
N ILE A 234 9.45 -16.97 24.81
CA ILE A 234 9.93 -17.03 23.43
C ILE A 234 10.87 -15.86 23.17
N ASN A 235 12.09 -16.18 22.76
CA ASN A 235 13.07 -15.15 22.42
C ASN A 235 13.24 -15.09 20.90
N ILE A 236 12.63 -14.07 20.29
CA ILE A 236 12.70 -13.82 18.86
C ILE A 236 13.19 -12.38 18.62
N SER A 237 14.11 -12.24 17.69
CA SER A 237 14.53 -10.92 17.21
C SER A 237 14.24 -10.78 15.72
N ASP A 238 14.21 -9.54 15.24
CA ASP A 238 14.02 -9.20 13.84
C ASP A 238 15.15 -9.69 12.94
N THR A 239 16.36 -9.91 13.50
CA THR A 239 17.56 -10.39 12.80
C THR A 239 17.75 -11.91 12.85
N LEU A 240 16.91 -12.64 13.57
CA LEU A 240 17.06 -14.09 13.76
C LEU A 240 17.01 -14.85 12.42
N PRO A 241 17.91 -15.86 12.16
CA PRO A 241 17.82 -16.70 10.97
C PRO A 241 16.46 -17.43 10.88
N ASN A 242 16.00 -17.75 9.66
CA ASN A 242 14.71 -18.38 9.45
C ASN A 242 14.54 -19.70 10.22
N LYS A 243 15.57 -20.56 10.20
CA LYS A 243 15.51 -21.85 10.91
C LYS A 243 15.35 -21.70 12.42
N GLU A 244 16.03 -20.73 13.01
CA GLU A 244 15.95 -20.47 14.45
C GLU A 244 14.60 -19.83 14.82
N TYR A 245 14.10 -18.92 13.99
CA TYR A 245 12.80 -18.31 14.14
C TYR A 245 11.67 -19.35 14.09
N GLU A 246 11.68 -20.23 13.08
CA GLU A 246 10.71 -21.32 12.99
C GLU A 246 10.82 -22.29 14.17
N LYS A 247 12.04 -22.61 14.60
CA LYS A 247 12.25 -23.49 15.77
C LYS A 247 11.68 -22.88 17.04
N ALA A 248 11.87 -21.57 17.25
CA ALA A 248 11.32 -20.86 18.39
C ALA A 248 9.79 -20.88 18.38
N LEU A 249 9.14 -20.61 17.23
CA LEU A 249 7.68 -20.66 17.11
C LEU A 249 7.11 -22.07 17.28
N LYS A 250 7.78 -23.09 16.74
CA LYS A 250 7.39 -24.52 16.91
C LYS A 250 7.49 -25.00 18.35
N GLY A 251 8.27 -24.32 19.18
CA GLY A 251 8.40 -24.59 20.60
C GLY A 251 7.21 -24.11 21.43
N VAL A 252 6.29 -23.33 20.87
CA VAL A 252 5.09 -22.84 21.57
C VAL A 252 3.95 -23.88 21.40
N ASP A 253 3.56 -24.52 22.49
CA ASP A 253 2.50 -25.53 22.47
C ASP A 253 1.17 -24.91 22.00
N GLY A 254 0.45 -25.63 21.15
CA GLY A 254 -0.85 -25.19 20.59
C GLY A 254 -0.75 -24.23 19.40
N LEU A 255 0.38 -23.52 19.17
CA LEU A 255 0.50 -22.53 18.11
C LEU A 255 0.34 -23.16 16.72
N ALA A 256 1.07 -24.24 16.44
CA ALA A 256 0.99 -24.95 15.16
C ALA A 256 -0.42 -25.51 14.87
N LYS A 257 -1.13 -25.94 15.92
CA LYS A 257 -2.51 -26.43 15.83
C LYS A 257 -3.47 -25.30 15.50
N LEU A 258 -3.37 -24.16 16.20
CA LEU A 258 -4.19 -22.98 15.95
C LEU A 258 -4.06 -22.52 14.48
N VAL A 259 -2.84 -22.41 13.98
CA VAL A 259 -2.59 -21.99 12.59
C VAL A 259 -3.17 -23.01 11.60
N LYS A 260 -2.93 -24.31 11.82
CA LYS A 260 -3.47 -25.38 10.95
C LYS A 260 -4.99 -25.39 10.89
N ASP A 261 -5.66 -25.13 12.00
CA ASP A 261 -7.13 -25.19 12.08
C ASP A 261 -7.80 -23.97 11.44
N HIS A 262 -7.12 -22.81 11.44
CA HIS A 262 -7.69 -21.54 10.97
C HIS A 262 -7.09 -21.03 9.65
N ALA A 263 -5.85 -21.33 9.32
CA ALA A 263 -5.21 -20.95 8.06
C ALA A 263 -5.62 -21.91 6.91
N LYS A 264 -6.90 -21.96 6.59
CA LYS A 264 -7.43 -22.79 5.51
C LYS A 264 -6.98 -22.25 4.16
N GLY A 265 -6.30 -23.08 3.36
CA GLY A 265 -5.84 -22.74 2.00
C GLY A 265 -4.40 -22.24 1.93
N VAL A 266 -3.71 -22.12 3.05
CA VAL A 266 -2.29 -21.76 3.12
C VAL A 266 -1.44 -23.00 2.92
N ASP A 267 -0.41 -22.90 2.08
CA ASP A 267 0.56 -23.99 1.89
C ASP A 267 1.24 -24.33 3.23
N LYS A 268 1.53 -25.63 3.44
CA LYS A 268 2.19 -26.09 4.67
C LYS A 268 3.52 -25.37 4.95
N SER A 269 4.21 -24.90 3.93
CA SER A 269 5.43 -24.10 4.04
C SER A 269 5.17 -22.70 4.58
N GLU A 270 3.96 -22.15 4.38
CA GLU A 270 3.56 -20.83 4.83
C GLU A 270 2.89 -20.81 6.20
N GLN A 271 2.45 -21.96 6.71
CA GLN A 271 1.72 -22.07 7.99
C GLN A 271 2.51 -21.58 9.22
N PHE A 272 3.84 -21.55 9.16
CA PHE A 272 4.70 -21.02 10.22
C PHE A 272 5.12 -19.56 10.03
N ILE A 273 4.62 -18.93 8.99
CA ILE A 273 4.89 -17.52 8.67
C ILE A 273 3.75 -16.65 9.20
N TRP A 274 2.62 -17.26 9.52
CA TRP A 274 1.38 -16.61 9.96
C TRP A 274 1.40 -16.20 11.48
#